data_3d76f98d7d0b3fdd100f851b330e776e
#
_entry.id   3d76f98d7d0b3fdd100f851b330e776e
#
_cell.length_a   1.000
_cell.length_b   1.000
_cell.length_c   1.000
_cell.angle_alpha   90.00
_cell.angle_beta   90.00
_cell.angle_gamma   90.00
#
_symmetry.space_group_name_H-M   'P 1'
#
loop_
_entity.id
_entity.type
_entity.pdbx_description
1 polymer ?
#
loop_
_entity_poly.entity_id
_entity_poly.type
_entity_poly.pdbx_seq_one_letter_code
_entity_poly.pdbx_strand_id
1 'polypeptide(L)'
;MISFEEIRVITVVYLAVFLPLIIYFKNKDKLPNWIPTFYIVGVIVCSLGWELWFSYGWISGDGVDLRRSESLNTWLPKDINWLMNSMGDAGTVLLGGTWLMWVTHKRDQIVFKEWKWSGFCVLLTWCVTQNILVEMFLYHDQLAEDKLLSWAPLSPFGPYFNPILFEYNDRTIMLQSQMPWLILPWFFYRTLINLNN
;
A
#
# COMPACT_ATOMS: atom_id res chain seq x y z
N MET A 1 12.25 -14.05 -20.92
CA MET A 1 12.90 -14.58 -19.68
C MET A 1 12.56 -13.59 -18.59
N ILE A 2 12.11 -14.03 -17.43
CA ILE A 2 11.76 -13.13 -16.33
C ILE A 2 13.03 -12.50 -15.75
N SER A 3 13.02 -11.18 -15.48
CA SER A 3 14.15 -10.46 -14.88
C SER A 3 14.21 -10.60 -13.36
N PHE A 4 15.33 -10.20 -12.75
CA PHE A 4 15.44 -10.18 -11.28
C PHE A 4 14.48 -9.17 -10.65
N GLU A 5 14.30 -8.02 -11.29
CA GLU A 5 13.37 -6.96 -10.87
C GLU A 5 11.94 -7.47 -10.89
N GLU A 6 11.55 -8.17 -11.94
CA GLU A 6 10.22 -8.78 -12.04
C GLU A 6 9.98 -9.85 -10.96
N ILE A 7 10.97 -10.71 -10.68
CA ILE A 7 10.90 -11.68 -9.59
C ILE A 7 10.73 -10.97 -8.25
N ARG A 8 11.44 -9.86 -8.03
CA ARG A 8 11.30 -9.05 -6.81
C ARG A 8 9.89 -8.51 -6.67
N VAL A 9 9.32 -7.91 -7.72
CA VAL A 9 7.94 -7.39 -7.71
C VAL A 9 6.95 -8.50 -7.37
N ILE A 10 7.00 -9.64 -8.07
CA ILE A 10 6.12 -10.78 -7.83
C ILE A 10 6.24 -11.25 -6.38
N THR A 11 7.46 -11.45 -5.91
CA THR A 11 7.74 -11.96 -4.56
C THR A 11 7.17 -11.01 -3.50
N VAL A 12 7.42 -9.71 -3.63
CA VAL A 12 6.94 -8.72 -2.64
C VAL A 12 5.42 -8.65 -2.63
N VAL A 13 4.77 -8.62 -3.80
CA VAL A 13 3.30 -8.57 -3.89
C VAL A 13 2.67 -9.79 -3.22
N TYR A 14 3.15 -10.99 -3.52
CA TYR A 14 2.60 -12.20 -2.90
C TYR A 14 2.92 -12.30 -1.40
N LEU A 15 4.13 -11.95 -0.98
CA LEU A 15 4.50 -11.97 0.45
C LEU A 15 3.69 -10.94 1.25
N ALA A 16 3.44 -9.75 0.70
CA ALA A 16 2.64 -8.72 1.36
C ALA A 16 1.22 -9.20 1.69
N VAL A 17 0.69 -10.14 0.93
CA VAL A 17 -0.63 -10.75 1.16
C VAL A 17 -0.53 -11.98 2.08
N PHE A 18 0.28 -12.95 1.70
CA PHE A 18 0.27 -14.25 2.37
C PHE A 18 0.91 -14.23 3.75
N LEU A 19 1.93 -13.40 3.99
CA LEU A 19 2.58 -13.34 5.29
C LEU A 19 1.63 -12.85 6.40
N PRO A 20 0.90 -11.74 6.26
CA PRO A 20 -0.11 -11.33 7.25
C PRO A 20 -1.20 -12.37 7.47
N LEU A 21 -1.69 -13.01 6.40
CA LEU A 21 -2.72 -14.06 6.51
C LEU A 21 -2.19 -15.28 7.29
N ILE A 22 -0.98 -15.75 6.98
CA ILE A 22 -0.36 -16.87 7.71
C ILE A 22 -0.17 -16.52 9.19
N ILE A 23 0.30 -15.31 9.49
CA ILE A 23 0.46 -14.82 10.86
C ILE A 23 -0.90 -14.80 11.57
N TYR A 24 -1.92 -14.27 10.91
CA TYR A 24 -3.29 -14.24 11.44
C TYR A 24 -3.80 -15.64 11.76
N PHE A 25 -3.81 -16.56 10.80
CA PHE A 25 -4.36 -17.91 11.00
C PHE A 25 -3.60 -18.72 12.05
N LYS A 26 -2.29 -18.53 12.18
CA LYS A 26 -1.49 -19.16 13.23
C LYS A 26 -1.76 -18.61 14.64
N ASN A 27 -2.27 -17.39 14.74
CA ASN A 27 -2.41 -16.70 16.02
C ASN A 27 -3.85 -16.22 16.30
N LYS A 28 -4.83 -16.61 15.51
CA LYS A 28 -6.20 -16.09 15.54
C LYS A 28 -6.83 -16.10 16.95
N ASP A 29 -6.54 -17.14 17.74
CA ASP A 29 -7.10 -17.29 19.09
C ASP A 29 -6.46 -16.36 20.14
N LYS A 30 -5.35 -15.67 19.78
CA LYS A 30 -4.63 -14.72 20.62
C LYS A 30 -4.74 -13.29 20.16
N LEU A 31 -5.29 -13.08 18.97
CA LEU A 31 -5.42 -11.77 18.35
C LEU A 31 -6.77 -11.13 18.69
N PRO A 32 -6.84 -9.81 18.77
CA PRO A 32 -8.09 -9.10 18.99
C PRO A 32 -9.15 -9.40 17.92
N ASN A 33 -10.43 -9.50 18.34
CA ASN A 33 -11.54 -9.85 17.46
C ASN A 33 -11.84 -8.80 16.38
N TRP A 34 -11.36 -7.58 16.52
CA TRP A 34 -11.54 -6.51 15.53
C TRP A 34 -10.64 -6.64 14.29
N ILE A 35 -9.56 -7.43 14.36
CA ILE A 35 -8.58 -7.56 13.27
C ILE A 35 -9.20 -8.00 11.93
N PRO A 36 -10.04 -9.04 11.86
CA PRO A 36 -10.66 -9.43 10.59
C PRO A 36 -11.51 -8.32 9.99
N THR A 37 -12.33 -7.67 10.81
CA THR A 37 -13.18 -6.56 10.36
C THR A 37 -12.34 -5.41 9.83
N PHE A 38 -11.30 -5.01 10.56
CA PHE A 38 -10.39 -3.95 10.17
C PHE A 38 -9.65 -4.28 8.86
N TYR A 39 -9.21 -5.53 8.70
CA TYR A 39 -8.58 -6.01 7.49
C TYR A 39 -9.54 -5.95 6.28
N ILE A 40 -10.76 -6.47 6.42
CA ILE A 40 -11.75 -6.48 5.33
C ILE A 40 -12.12 -5.04 4.92
N VAL A 41 -12.37 -4.16 5.89
CA VAL A 41 -12.64 -2.74 5.62
C VAL A 41 -11.44 -2.10 4.92
N GLY A 42 -10.23 -2.41 5.37
CA GLY A 42 -8.99 -1.96 4.72
C GLY A 42 -8.91 -2.40 3.25
N VAL A 43 -9.15 -3.68 2.97
CA VAL A 43 -9.17 -4.21 1.59
C VAL A 43 -10.19 -3.45 0.73
N ILE A 44 -11.43 -3.26 1.23
CA ILE A 44 -12.48 -2.54 0.50
C ILE A 44 -12.06 -1.10 0.19
N VAL A 45 -11.54 -0.38 1.19
CA VAL A 45 -11.10 1.02 1.02
C VAL A 45 -9.94 1.13 0.03
N CYS A 46 -8.94 0.24 0.12
CA CYS A 46 -7.82 0.24 -0.82
C CYS A 46 -8.27 -0.13 -2.24
N SER A 47 -9.08 -1.18 -2.38
CA SER A 47 -9.53 -1.70 -3.68
C SER A 47 -10.42 -0.72 -4.45
N LEU A 48 -11.31 -0.02 -3.78
CA LEU A 48 -12.21 0.98 -4.37
C LEU A 48 -11.59 2.38 -4.43
N GLY A 49 -10.48 2.59 -3.74
CA GLY A 49 -9.70 3.82 -3.73
C GLY A 49 -8.62 3.83 -4.80
N TRP A 50 -7.36 4.04 -4.37
CA TRP A 50 -6.22 4.26 -5.27
C TRP A 50 -5.85 3.04 -6.13
N GLU A 51 -6.18 1.81 -5.71
CA GLU A 51 -5.90 0.63 -6.52
C GLU A 51 -6.70 0.56 -7.82
N LEU A 52 -7.85 1.22 -7.90
CA LEU A 52 -8.56 1.38 -9.17
C LEU A 52 -7.73 2.22 -10.17
N TRP A 53 -7.15 3.34 -9.73
CA TRP A 53 -6.31 4.16 -10.60
C TRP A 53 -5.00 3.45 -10.94
N PHE A 54 -4.38 2.82 -9.98
CA PHE A 54 -3.13 2.11 -10.20
C PHE A 54 -3.29 0.96 -11.19
N SER A 55 -4.29 0.11 -10.98
CA SER A 55 -4.46 -1.12 -11.77
C SER A 55 -5.15 -0.89 -13.10
N TYR A 56 -6.15 0.01 -13.14
CA TYR A 56 -6.98 0.19 -14.34
C TYR A 56 -6.74 1.50 -15.09
N GLY A 57 -5.93 2.40 -14.56
CA GLY A 57 -5.65 3.69 -15.21
C GLY A 57 -6.87 4.59 -15.29
N TRP A 58 -7.78 4.52 -14.31
CA TRP A 58 -9.02 5.26 -14.30
C TRP A 58 -8.78 6.78 -14.34
N ILE A 59 -9.56 7.50 -15.16
CA ILE A 59 -9.51 8.94 -15.47
C ILE A 59 -8.38 9.31 -16.45
N SER A 60 -7.16 8.87 -16.23
CA SER A 60 -6.04 9.18 -17.12
C SER A 60 -4.86 8.27 -16.81
N GLY A 61 -4.36 7.68 -17.80
CA GLY A 61 -3.21 6.80 -17.72
C GLY A 61 -3.56 5.37 -18.14
N ASP A 62 -2.54 4.65 -18.48
CA ASP A 62 -2.67 3.26 -18.89
C ASP A 62 -2.93 2.36 -17.70
N GLY A 63 -3.69 1.31 -17.90
CA GLY A 63 -3.79 0.21 -16.95
C GLY A 63 -2.42 -0.44 -16.70
N VAL A 64 -2.27 -1.08 -15.56
CA VAL A 64 -1.00 -1.68 -15.15
C VAL A 64 -0.49 -2.70 -16.18
N ASP A 65 -1.38 -3.40 -16.85
CA ASP A 65 -1.09 -4.37 -17.91
C ASP A 65 -0.45 -3.76 -19.17
N LEU A 66 -0.69 -2.48 -19.44
CA LEU A 66 -0.11 -1.76 -20.57
C LEU A 66 1.23 -1.07 -20.22
N ARG A 67 1.56 -0.95 -18.94
CA ARG A 67 2.77 -0.27 -18.46
C ARG A 67 3.93 -1.20 -18.20
N ARG A 68 3.70 -2.50 -18.08
CA ARG A 68 4.70 -3.49 -17.70
C ARG A 68 4.88 -4.58 -18.75
N SER A 69 5.89 -5.42 -18.56
CA SER A 69 6.21 -6.50 -19.47
C SER A 69 5.12 -7.58 -19.53
N GLU A 70 5.07 -8.31 -20.64
CA GLU A 70 4.16 -9.45 -20.82
C GLU A 70 4.46 -10.58 -19.82
N SER A 71 5.74 -10.81 -19.49
CA SER A 71 6.15 -11.80 -18.50
C SER A 71 5.57 -11.49 -17.12
N LEU A 72 5.63 -10.22 -16.69
CA LEU A 72 5.07 -9.80 -15.42
C LEU A 72 3.54 -9.90 -15.40
N ASN A 73 2.87 -9.57 -16.52
CA ASN A 73 1.42 -9.74 -16.68
C ASN A 73 0.97 -11.20 -16.61
N THR A 74 1.81 -12.14 -17.00
CA THR A 74 1.53 -13.56 -16.86
C THR A 74 1.47 -14.00 -15.39
N TRP A 75 2.37 -13.51 -14.56
CA TRP A 75 2.46 -13.87 -13.13
C TRP A 75 1.56 -13.02 -12.21
N LEU A 76 1.27 -11.81 -12.64
CA LEU A 76 0.40 -10.86 -11.93
C LEU A 76 -0.61 -10.25 -12.91
N PRO A 77 -1.60 -11.01 -13.41
CA PRO A 77 -2.67 -10.45 -14.23
C PRO A 77 -3.32 -9.24 -13.55
N LYS A 78 -3.78 -8.27 -14.31
CA LYS A 78 -4.28 -6.98 -13.80
C LYS A 78 -5.25 -7.13 -12.62
N ASP A 79 -6.26 -7.98 -12.75
CA ASP A 79 -7.29 -8.16 -11.71
C ASP A 79 -6.72 -8.84 -10.46
N ILE A 80 -5.78 -9.77 -10.64
CA ILE A 80 -5.06 -10.40 -9.53
C ILE A 80 -4.17 -9.38 -8.85
N ASN A 81 -3.46 -8.55 -9.62
CA ASN A 81 -2.62 -7.49 -9.08
C ASN A 81 -3.45 -6.49 -8.24
N TRP A 82 -4.59 -6.04 -8.76
CA TRP A 82 -5.52 -5.17 -8.04
C TRP A 82 -5.94 -5.77 -6.69
N LEU A 83 -6.34 -7.04 -6.69
CA LEU A 83 -6.73 -7.73 -5.45
C LEU A 83 -5.54 -7.89 -4.49
N MET A 84 -4.38 -8.34 -5.00
CA MET A 84 -3.19 -8.58 -4.19
C MET A 84 -2.65 -7.29 -3.58
N ASN A 85 -2.59 -6.20 -4.32
CA ASN A 85 -2.17 -4.91 -3.78
C ASN A 85 -3.12 -4.44 -2.69
N SER A 86 -4.43 -4.49 -2.92
CA SER A 86 -5.43 -4.10 -1.92
C SER A 86 -5.31 -4.94 -0.63
N MET A 87 -5.08 -6.23 -0.76
CA MET A 87 -4.86 -7.13 0.38
C MET A 87 -3.51 -6.87 1.07
N GLY A 88 -2.48 -6.56 0.30
CA GLY A 88 -1.14 -6.20 0.79
C GLY A 88 -1.18 -4.90 1.60
N ASP A 89 -1.86 -3.90 1.08
CA ASP A 89 -2.06 -2.61 1.77
C ASP A 89 -2.80 -2.79 3.10
N ALA A 90 -3.90 -3.52 3.09
CA ALA A 90 -4.63 -3.80 4.32
C ALA A 90 -3.82 -4.65 5.31
N GLY A 91 -3.10 -5.65 4.83
CA GLY A 91 -2.33 -6.57 5.65
C GLY A 91 -0.99 -6.00 6.10
N THR A 92 -0.09 -5.78 5.16
CA THR A 92 1.28 -5.37 5.48
C THR A 92 1.36 -3.91 5.90
N VAL A 93 0.65 -3.00 5.21
CA VAL A 93 0.75 -1.58 5.54
C VAL A 93 -0.09 -1.24 6.76
N LEU A 94 -1.37 -1.51 6.75
CA LEU A 94 -2.27 -1.06 7.82
C LEU A 94 -2.15 -1.89 9.09
N LEU A 95 -2.25 -3.22 9.01
CA LEU A 95 -2.06 -4.07 10.19
C LEU A 95 -0.61 -4.08 10.65
N GLY A 96 0.36 -4.01 9.74
CA GLY A 96 1.78 -3.87 10.08
C GLY A 96 2.06 -2.57 10.83
N GLY A 97 1.50 -1.44 10.38
CA GLY A 97 1.57 -0.15 11.08
C GLY A 97 0.90 -0.20 12.45
N THR A 98 -0.27 -0.84 12.56
CA THR A 98 -0.97 -1.06 13.82
C THR A 98 -0.12 -1.90 14.79
N TRP A 99 0.53 -2.95 14.31
CA TRP A 99 1.45 -3.74 15.10
C TRP A 99 2.66 -2.92 15.59
N LEU A 100 3.24 -2.07 14.72
CA LEU A 100 4.33 -1.17 15.10
C LEU A 100 3.88 -0.16 16.18
N MET A 101 2.68 0.41 16.06
CA MET A 101 2.10 1.26 17.11
C MET A 101 2.06 0.53 18.46
N TRP A 102 1.58 -0.70 18.46
CA TRP A 102 1.48 -1.51 19.68
C TRP A 102 2.85 -1.82 20.29
N VAL A 103 3.81 -2.25 19.47
CA VAL A 103 5.17 -2.59 19.94
C VAL A 103 5.88 -1.37 20.52
N THR A 104 5.82 -0.22 19.85
CA THR A 104 6.46 1.03 20.28
C THR A 104 5.83 1.60 21.56
N HIS A 105 4.57 1.27 21.82
CA HIS A 105 3.87 1.62 23.07
C HIS A 105 3.93 0.50 24.11
N LYS A 106 5.04 -0.24 24.17
CA LYS A 106 5.30 -1.29 25.17
C LYS A 106 4.24 -2.38 25.22
N ARG A 107 3.55 -2.62 24.10
CA ARG A 107 2.44 -3.57 23.94
C ARG A 107 1.20 -3.22 24.77
N ASP A 108 1.04 -1.95 25.12
CA ASP A 108 -0.15 -1.46 25.79
C ASP A 108 -1.28 -1.26 24.76
N GLN A 109 -2.44 -1.82 25.05
CA GLN A 109 -3.64 -1.69 24.21
C GLN A 109 -4.31 -0.32 24.29
N ILE A 110 -3.89 0.55 25.21
CA ILE A 110 -4.43 1.90 25.35
C ILE A 110 -4.26 2.70 24.04
N VAL A 111 -3.20 2.41 23.25
CA VAL A 111 -2.97 3.01 21.94
C VAL A 111 -4.09 2.73 20.94
N PHE A 112 -4.92 1.71 21.15
CA PHE A 112 -6.05 1.35 20.30
C PHE A 112 -7.41 1.88 20.84
N LYS A 113 -7.43 2.36 22.07
CA LYS A 113 -8.66 2.86 22.74
C LYS A 113 -8.73 4.38 22.77
N GLU A 114 -7.59 5.03 22.81
CA GLU A 114 -7.47 6.47 22.90
C GLU A 114 -6.53 7.02 21.83
N TRP A 115 -6.80 8.24 21.37
CA TRP A 115 -5.90 8.93 20.46
C TRP A 115 -4.58 9.27 21.15
N LYS A 116 -3.49 8.70 20.64
CA LYS A 116 -2.12 9.04 21.04
C LYS A 116 -1.36 9.58 19.86
N TRP A 117 -0.91 10.83 19.94
CA TRP A 117 -0.14 11.45 18.86
C TRP A 117 1.13 10.67 18.51
N SER A 118 1.80 10.11 19.51
CA SER A 118 2.97 9.23 19.27
C SER A 118 2.61 7.98 18.46
N GLY A 119 1.46 7.36 18.73
CA GLY A 119 0.93 6.25 17.95
C GLY A 119 0.62 6.66 16.51
N PHE A 120 -0.05 7.80 16.33
CA PHE A 120 -0.32 8.36 15.02
C PHE A 120 0.97 8.65 14.22
N CYS A 121 1.98 9.25 14.85
CA CYS A 121 3.27 9.50 14.21
C CYS A 121 3.96 8.20 13.76
N VAL A 122 3.92 7.14 14.56
CA VAL A 122 4.45 5.82 14.17
C VAL A 122 3.73 5.29 12.94
N LEU A 123 2.38 5.30 12.95
CA LEU A 123 1.57 4.83 11.82
C LEU A 123 1.84 5.65 10.56
N LEU A 124 1.82 6.97 10.66
CA LEU A 124 2.06 7.87 9.54
C LEU A 124 3.47 7.67 8.95
N THR A 125 4.49 7.61 9.80
CA THR A 125 5.88 7.38 9.36
C THR A 125 6.00 6.05 8.62
N TRP A 126 5.40 4.98 9.15
CA TRP A 126 5.38 3.68 8.50
C TRP A 126 4.71 3.75 7.13
N CYS A 127 3.49 4.30 7.06
CA CYS A 127 2.73 4.39 5.83
C CYS A 127 3.47 5.17 4.73
N VAL A 128 4.05 6.31 5.07
CA VAL A 128 4.80 7.13 4.10
C VAL A 128 6.12 6.47 3.70
N THR A 129 6.90 5.98 4.67
CA THR A 129 8.21 5.37 4.37
C THR A 129 8.07 4.13 3.49
N GLN A 130 7.13 3.23 3.82
CA GLN A 130 6.92 2.04 3.01
C GLN A 130 6.47 2.42 1.59
N ASN A 131 5.62 3.43 1.41
CA ASN A 131 5.15 3.83 0.10
C ASN A 131 6.26 4.47 -0.76
N ILE A 132 7.15 5.26 -0.15
CA ILE A 132 8.35 5.77 -0.82
C ILE A 132 9.20 4.60 -1.35
N LEU A 133 9.40 3.56 -0.53
CA LEU A 133 10.15 2.37 -0.96
C LEU A 133 9.41 1.59 -2.06
N VAL A 134 8.10 1.46 -1.97
CA VAL A 134 7.27 0.82 -2.99
C VAL A 134 7.34 1.60 -4.30
N GLU A 135 7.18 2.91 -4.26
CA GLU A 135 7.26 3.75 -5.47
C GLU A 135 8.66 3.68 -6.10
N MET A 136 9.69 3.81 -5.28
CA MET A 136 11.08 3.83 -5.75
C MET A 136 11.52 2.50 -6.38
N PHE A 137 11.16 1.38 -5.78
CA PHE A 137 11.65 0.08 -6.23
C PHE A 137 10.59 -0.70 -7.01
N LEU A 138 9.39 -0.89 -6.47
CA LEU A 138 8.42 -1.76 -7.11
C LEU A 138 7.71 -1.12 -8.29
N TYR A 139 7.34 0.16 -8.20
CA TYR A 139 6.65 0.82 -9.32
C TYR A 139 7.58 1.03 -10.51
N HIS A 140 8.82 1.45 -10.28
CA HIS A 140 9.79 1.59 -11.34
C HIS A 140 10.27 0.26 -11.89
N ASP A 141 10.47 -0.75 -11.05
CA ASP A 141 10.95 -2.07 -11.47
C ASP A 141 9.95 -2.84 -12.34
N GLN A 142 8.67 -2.52 -12.28
CA GLN A 142 7.67 -3.18 -13.10
C GLN A 142 7.44 -2.52 -14.46
N LEU A 143 8.01 -1.32 -14.69
CA LEU A 143 7.80 -0.60 -15.92
C LEU A 143 8.52 -1.29 -17.08
N ALA A 144 7.82 -1.46 -18.21
CA ALA A 144 8.41 -1.85 -19.46
C ALA A 144 9.23 -0.70 -20.04
N GLU A 145 10.10 -1.01 -21.02
CA GLU A 145 10.89 -0.02 -21.73
C GLU A 145 10.00 1.09 -22.32
N ASP A 146 10.45 2.32 -22.21
CA ASP A 146 9.74 3.54 -22.65
C ASP A 146 8.37 3.80 -21.98
N LYS A 147 8.05 3.13 -20.86
CA LYS A 147 6.84 3.38 -20.11
C LYS A 147 7.08 4.28 -18.90
N LEU A 148 6.08 5.10 -18.59
CA LEU A 148 6.12 6.04 -17.47
C LEU A 148 5.09 5.66 -16.39
N LEU A 149 5.34 6.13 -15.17
CA LEU A 149 4.35 6.09 -14.10
C LEU A 149 3.21 7.06 -14.43
N SER A 150 2.11 6.55 -14.93
CA SER A 150 0.97 7.34 -15.41
C SER A 150 -0.33 7.10 -14.65
N TRP A 151 -0.26 6.36 -13.55
CA TRP A 151 -1.43 5.98 -12.77
C TRP A 151 -2.01 7.09 -11.88
N ALA A 152 -1.28 8.17 -11.67
CA ALA A 152 -1.73 9.26 -10.81
C ALA A 152 -2.88 10.05 -11.47
N PRO A 153 -4.05 10.20 -10.83
CA PRO A 153 -5.24 10.74 -11.47
C PRO A 153 -5.12 12.20 -11.93
N LEU A 154 -4.26 12.99 -11.27
CA LEU A 154 -4.04 14.40 -11.64
C LEU A 154 -2.83 14.61 -12.57
N SER A 155 -2.14 13.54 -12.98
CA SER A 155 -1.00 13.63 -13.89
C SER A 155 -1.27 14.38 -15.18
N PRO A 156 -2.46 14.26 -15.83
CA PRO A 156 -2.75 14.99 -17.05
C PRO A 156 -2.82 16.50 -16.89
N PHE A 157 -3.04 16.98 -15.67
CA PHE A 157 -3.07 18.42 -15.41
C PHE A 157 -1.68 19.04 -15.22
N GLY A 158 -0.64 18.21 -15.36
CA GLY A 158 0.75 18.63 -15.37
C GLY A 158 1.42 18.64 -14.00
N PRO A 159 2.72 19.03 -13.96
CA PRO A 159 3.58 18.90 -12.77
C PRO A 159 3.10 19.73 -11.57
N TYR A 160 2.32 20.78 -11.82
CA TYR A 160 1.77 21.59 -10.73
C TYR A 160 0.84 20.78 -9.81
N PHE A 161 0.05 19.87 -10.39
CA PHE A 161 -0.88 19.03 -9.64
C PHE A 161 -0.24 17.75 -9.10
N ASN A 162 0.84 17.31 -9.71
CA ASN A 162 1.59 16.13 -9.27
C ASN A 162 3.09 16.41 -9.29
N PRO A 163 3.58 17.26 -8.38
CA PRO A 163 4.99 17.61 -8.34
C PRO A 163 5.83 16.41 -7.93
N ILE A 164 7.02 16.35 -8.51
CA ILE A 164 8.09 15.47 -8.08
C ILE A 164 8.61 15.99 -6.75
N LEU A 165 8.64 15.15 -5.71
CA LEU A 165 9.17 15.49 -4.39
C LEU A 165 10.69 15.39 -4.35
N PHE A 166 11.24 14.33 -4.95
CA PHE A 166 12.67 14.13 -5.15
C PHE A 166 12.92 13.05 -6.20
N GLU A 167 14.16 12.99 -6.67
CA GLU A 167 14.65 12.00 -7.61
C GLU A 167 15.89 11.29 -7.05
N TYR A 168 16.00 10.00 -7.36
CA TYR A 168 17.16 9.20 -6.98
C TYR A 168 17.40 8.12 -8.04
N ASN A 169 18.57 8.12 -8.67
CA ASN A 169 18.94 7.16 -9.72
C ASN A 169 17.88 7.06 -10.84
N ASP A 170 17.47 8.20 -11.40
CA ASP A 170 16.45 8.32 -12.45
C ASP A 170 15.05 7.81 -12.05
N ARG A 171 14.83 7.62 -10.75
CA ARG A 171 13.55 7.24 -10.18
C ARG A 171 12.92 8.42 -9.46
N THR A 172 11.69 8.72 -9.81
CA THR A 172 10.94 9.85 -9.26
C THR A 172 10.00 9.41 -8.15
N ILE A 173 9.94 10.23 -7.09
CA ILE A 173 8.92 10.11 -6.05
C ILE A 173 7.97 11.29 -6.19
N MET A 174 6.69 10.99 -6.41
CA MET A 174 5.67 11.98 -6.71
C MET A 174 4.74 12.22 -5.52
N LEU A 175 4.18 13.44 -5.44
CA LEU A 175 3.28 13.80 -4.34
C LEU A 175 2.00 12.96 -4.34
N GLN A 176 1.40 12.71 -5.51
CA GLN A 176 0.12 11.99 -5.57
C GLN A 176 0.21 10.55 -5.08
N SER A 177 1.32 9.88 -5.31
CA SER A 177 1.55 8.53 -4.79
C SER A 177 1.58 8.49 -3.26
N GLN A 178 1.99 9.61 -2.62
CA GLN A 178 2.06 9.71 -1.16
C GLN A 178 0.73 10.16 -0.53
N MET A 179 -0.16 10.82 -1.28
CA MET A 179 -1.38 11.43 -0.74
C MET A 179 -2.29 10.45 0.02
N PRO A 180 -2.57 9.24 -0.46
CA PRO A 180 -3.35 8.26 0.31
C PRO A 180 -2.73 8.00 1.68
N TRP A 181 -1.42 7.82 1.73
CA TRP A 181 -0.67 7.46 2.93
C TRP A 181 -0.40 8.64 3.88
N LEU A 182 -0.64 9.87 3.43
CA LEU A 182 -0.68 11.05 4.28
C LEU A 182 -2.05 11.25 4.93
N ILE A 183 -3.12 10.91 4.23
CA ILE A 183 -4.50 11.19 4.65
C ILE A 183 -5.12 10.02 5.43
N LEU A 184 -4.97 8.80 4.91
CA LEU A 184 -5.65 7.62 5.44
C LEU A 184 -5.25 7.21 6.86
N PRO A 185 -4.00 7.35 7.31
CA PRO A 185 -3.64 7.00 8.68
C PRO A 185 -4.50 7.68 9.74
N TRP A 186 -4.98 8.89 9.46
CA TRP A 186 -5.94 9.59 10.33
C TRP A 186 -7.26 8.83 10.46
N PHE A 187 -7.87 8.49 9.33
CA PHE A 187 -9.14 7.75 9.30
C PHE A 187 -8.98 6.35 9.87
N PHE A 188 -7.89 5.68 9.53
CA PHE A 188 -7.58 4.34 10.04
C PHE A 188 -7.45 4.32 11.55
N TYR A 189 -6.69 5.24 12.11
CA TYR A 189 -6.52 5.27 13.55
C TYR A 189 -7.82 5.59 14.28
N ARG A 190 -8.66 6.48 13.74
CA ARG A 190 -10.00 6.73 14.27
C ARG A 190 -10.91 5.50 14.20
N THR A 191 -10.91 4.81 13.08
CA THR A 191 -11.66 3.56 12.93
C THR A 191 -11.21 2.51 13.94
N LEU A 192 -9.90 2.36 14.12
CA LEU A 192 -9.33 1.44 15.09
C LEU A 192 -9.80 1.73 16.53
N ILE A 193 -9.78 3.00 16.93
CA ILE A 193 -10.30 3.43 18.24
C ILE A 193 -11.79 3.11 18.39
N ASN A 194 -12.60 3.40 17.37
CA ASN A 194 -14.03 3.14 17.39
C ASN A 194 -14.37 1.64 17.46
N LEU A 195 -13.54 0.78 16.89
CA LEU A 195 -13.72 -0.68 16.97
C LEU A 195 -13.34 -1.27 18.34
N ASN A 196 -12.63 -0.51 19.18
CA ASN A 196 -12.15 -0.93 20.49
C ASN A 196 -12.91 -0.27 21.67
N ASN A 197 -13.86 0.59 21.38
CA ASN A 197 -14.77 1.23 22.35
C ASN A 197 -16.21 0.79 22.13
#